data_312a5b250b05cfe9d839205ecb26d7c5
#
_entry.id   312a5b250b05cfe9d839205ecb26d7c5
#
_cell.length_a   1.000
_cell.length_b   1.000
_cell.length_c   1.000
_cell.angle_alpha   90.00
_cell.angle_beta   90.00
_cell.angle_gamma   90.00
#
_symmetry.space_group_name_H-M   'P 1'
#
loop_
_entity.id
_entity.type
_entity.pdbx_description
1 polymer ?
#
loop_
_entity_poly.entity_id
_entity_poly.type
_entity_poly.pdbx_seq_one_letter_code
_entity_poly.pdbx_strand_id
1 'polypeptide(L)'
;LRQELLRLSKKSKDFSDSERRKLAQFPTLSWATLKDGSFMGKFETYTQDQFPLRDKFRTLKALAAYYMLGQLDNNGIYIKDGYAAKLEYPLNEKSLEHAANRFGYIYEKFLADKDVNIYLSIVPDKSYFLADKNGYLGMDYERLFTEMREKMSFAEYIDITGTLDITDYYKTDTHW
;
A
#
# COMPACT_ATOMS: atom_id res chain seq x y z
N LEU A 1 -37.98 -10.84 12.32
CA LEU A 1 -36.95 -10.31 11.41
C LEU A 1 -36.18 -9.14 12.02
N ARG A 2 -36.87 -8.05 12.50
CA ARG A 2 -36.22 -6.87 13.08
C ARG A 2 -35.39 -7.20 14.35
N GLN A 3 -35.89 -8.08 15.21
CA GLN A 3 -35.16 -8.50 16.41
C GLN A 3 -33.93 -9.35 16.09
N GLU A 4 -34.00 -10.22 15.08
CA GLU A 4 -32.85 -11.00 14.60
C GLU A 4 -31.80 -10.13 13.96
N LEU A 5 -32.18 -9.13 13.15
CA LEU A 5 -31.26 -8.15 12.57
C LEU A 5 -30.52 -7.34 13.65
N LEU A 6 -31.25 -6.92 14.72
CA LEU A 6 -30.65 -6.23 15.86
C LEU A 6 -29.71 -7.16 16.67
N ARG A 7 -29.97 -8.47 16.69
CA ARG A 7 -29.13 -9.45 17.39
C ARG A 7 -27.82 -9.71 16.62
N LEU A 8 -27.87 -9.74 15.28
CA LEU A 8 -26.68 -9.82 14.42
C LEU A 8 -25.80 -8.57 14.57
N SER A 9 -26.41 -7.39 14.56
CA SER A 9 -25.71 -6.12 14.77
C SER A 9 -24.96 -6.04 16.12
N LYS A 10 -25.52 -6.60 17.19
CA LYS A 10 -24.92 -6.60 18.53
C LYS A 10 -23.69 -7.51 18.69
N LYS A 11 -23.44 -8.43 17.75
CA LYS A 11 -22.29 -9.35 17.76
C LYS A 11 -21.17 -8.94 16.81
N SER A 12 -21.34 -7.83 16.11
CA SER A 12 -20.36 -7.35 15.17
C SER A 12 -19.11 -6.83 15.87
N LYS A 13 -17.95 -7.17 15.36
CA LYS A 13 -16.68 -6.57 15.78
C LYS A 13 -16.54 -5.18 15.16
N ASP A 14 -16.02 -4.23 15.92
CA ASP A 14 -15.84 -2.86 15.43
C ASP A 14 -14.51 -2.66 14.73
N PHE A 15 -13.50 -3.44 15.11
CA PHE A 15 -12.13 -3.26 14.64
C PHE A 15 -11.44 -4.60 14.38
N SER A 16 -10.56 -4.61 13.38
CA SER A 16 -9.65 -5.73 13.10
C SER A 16 -8.23 -5.34 13.50
N ASP A 17 -7.69 -6.03 14.51
CA ASP A 17 -6.31 -5.82 14.95
C ASP A 17 -5.30 -6.28 13.89
N SER A 18 -5.62 -7.35 13.15
CA SER A 18 -4.76 -7.90 12.10
C SER A 18 -4.66 -6.98 10.87
N GLU A 19 -5.71 -6.22 10.57
CA GLU A 19 -5.74 -5.28 9.43
C GLU A 19 -5.60 -3.83 9.85
N ARG A 20 -5.61 -3.54 11.16
CA ARG A 20 -5.56 -2.19 11.75
C ARG A 20 -6.60 -1.24 11.13
N ARG A 21 -7.82 -1.75 10.91
CA ARG A 21 -8.93 -0.97 10.35
C ARG A 21 -10.26 -1.23 11.03
N LYS A 22 -11.17 -0.28 10.92
CA LYS A 22 -12.57 -0.47 11.32
C LYS A 22 -13.24 -1.46 10.38
N LEU A 23 -14.05 -2.36 10.95
CA LEU A 23 -14.86 -3.31 10.21
C LEU A 23 -16.22 -2.70 9.88
N ALA A 24 -16.78 -3.10 8.74
CA ALA A 24 -18.09 -2.67 8.33
C ALA A 24 -19.15 -3.14 9.33
N GLN A 25 -20.05 -2.22 9.69
CA GLN A 25 -21.17 -2.48 10.56
C GLN A 25 -22.43 -2.77 9.74
N PHE A 26 -23.41 -3.38 10.37
CA PHE A 26 -24.67 -3.71 9.72
C PHE A 26 -25.32 -2.44 9.13
N PRO A 27 -25.60 -2.41 7.82
CA PRO A 27 -26.09 -1.20 7.16
C PRO A 27 -27.53 -0.86 7.58
N THR A 28 -27.84 0.43 7.58
CA THR A 28 -29.19 0.92 7.84
C THR A 28 -30.13 0.50 6.70
N LEU A 29 -31.16 -0.26 7.04
CA LEU A 29 -32.20 -0.65 6.10
C LEU A 29 -33.25 0.47 5.99
N SER A 30 -33.37 1.08 4.82
CA SER A 30 -34.39 2.07 4.50
C SER A 30 -34.85 1.91 3.06
N TRP A 31 -36.03 2.48 2.72
CA TRP A 31 -36.51 2.46 1.34
C TRP A 31 -35.55 3.19 0.38
N ALA A 32 -34.90 4.24 0.84
CA ALA A 32 -33.90 4.96 0.05
C ALA A 32 -32.72 4.08 -0.30
N THR A 33 -32.12 3.39 0.71
CA THR A 33 -30.95 2.53 0.53
C THR A 33 -31.25 1.25 -0.24
N LEU A 34 -32.50 0.79 -0.24
CA LEU A 34 -32.94 -0.34 -1.08
C LEU A 34 -33.11 0.09 -2.54
N LYS A 35 -33.71 1.26 -2.77
CA LYS A 35 -34.02 1.75 -4.12
C LYS A 35 -32.74 2.15 -4.88
N ASP A 36 -31.76 2.76 -4.20
CA ASP A 36 -30.47 3.15 -4.81
C ASP A 36 -29.45 2.02 -4.86
N GLY A 37 -29.76 0.83 -4.31
CA GLY A 37 -28.89 -0.34 -4.28
C GLY A 37 -27.75 -0.27 -3.25
N SER A 38 -27.59 0.84 -2.53
CA SER A 38 -26.49 1.04 -1.59
C SER A 38 -26.52 0.10 -0.39
N PHE A 39 -27.74 -0.35 -0.01
CA PHE A 39 -27.89 -1.35 1.05
C PHE A 39 -27.16 -2.66 0.71
N MET A 40 -27.33 -3.17 -0.52
CA MET A 40 -26.77 -4.47 -0.91
C MET A 40 -25.23 -4.43 -0.90
N GLY A 41 -24.61 -3.40 -1.45
CA GLY A 41 -23.16 -3.25 -1.44
C GLY A 41 -22.58 -3.13 -0.02
N LYS A 42 -23.23 -2.36 0.86
CA LYS A 42 -22.82 -2.25 2.26
C LYS A 42 -23.07 -3.54 3.04
N PHE A 43 -24.12 -4.27 2.74
CA PHE A 43 -24.42 -5.56 3.36
C PHE A 43 -23.40 -6.64 2.94
N GLU A 44 -23.00 -6.65 1.69
CA GLU A 44 -21.93 -7.52 1.21
C GLU A 44 -20.62 -7.24 1.94
N THR A 45 -20.21 -5.99 2.03
CA THR A 45 -19.02 -5.58 2.79
C THR A 45 -19.11 -6.00 4.25
N TYR A 46 -20.29 -5.79 4.88
CA TYR A 46 -20.54 -6.23 6.25
C TYR A 46 -20.39 -7.74 6.41
N THR A 47 -20.97 -8.54 5.53
CA THR A 47 -20.89 -10.01 5.61
C THR A 47 -19.47 -10.52 5.44
N GLN A 48 -18.70 -9.90 4.56
CA GLN A 48 -17.29 -10.22 4.37
C GLN A 48 -16.45 -9.87 5.61
N ASP A 49 -16.69 -8.70 6.21
CA ASP A 49 -15.95 -8.24 7.38
C ASP A 49 -16.30 -9.00 8.67
N GLN A 50 -17.56 -9.39 8.82
CA GLN A 50 -18.07 -10.09 10.01
C GLN A 50 -18.12 -11.61 9.86
N PHE A 51 -17.52 -12.15 8.80
CA PHE A 51 -17.51 -13.60 8.55
C PHE A 51 -16.83 -14.34 9.72
N PRO A 52 -17.48 -15.39 10.28
CA PRO A 52 -16.91 -16.16 11.37
C PRO A 52 -15.55 -16.76 10.98
N LEU A 53 -14.57 -16.69 11.87
CA LEU A 53 -13.21 -17.19 11.64
C LEU A 53 -12.50 -16.58 10.41
N ARG A 54 -12.90 -15.40 9.97
CA ARG A 54 -12.36 -14.69 8.80
C ARG A 54 -10.83 -14.72 8.77
N ASP A 55 -10.17 -14.36 9.87
CA ASP A 55 -8.69 -14.33 9.94
C ASP A 55 -8.08 -15.73 9.76
N LYS A 56 -8.72 -16.79 10.27
CA LYS A 56 -8.27 -18.17 10.06
C LYS A 56 -8.39 -18.59 8.61
N PHE A 57 -9.48 -18.23 7.93
CA PHE A 57 -9.65 -18.51 6.50
C PHE A 57 -8.66 -17.71 5.64
N ARG A 58 -8.35 -16.49 6.02
CA ARG A 58 -7.30 -15.70 5.33
C ARG A 58 -5.92 -16.36 5.51
N THR A 59 -5.59 -16.82 6.72
CA THR A 59 -4.36 -17.58 6.98
C THR A 59 -4.32 -18.85 6.15
N LEU A 60 -5.42 -19.62 6.13
CA LEU A 60 -5.51 -20.84 5.34
C LEU A 60 -5.32 -20.56 3.84
N LYS A 61 -5.97 -19.51 3.31
CA LYS A 61 -5.78 -19.07 1.93
C LYS A 61 -4.30 -18.75 1.65
N ALA A 62 -3.64 -17.99 2.53
CA ALA A 62 -2.25 -17.61 2.36
C ALA A 62 -1.31 -18.84 2.37
N LEU A 63 -1.55 -19.79 3.29
CA LEU A 63 -0.80 -21.05 3.34
C LEU A 63 -1.01 -21.90 2.08
N ALA A 64 -2.25 -22.03 1.62
CA ALA A 64 -2.57 -22.76 0.39
C ALA A 64 -1.92 -22.08 -0.84
N ALA A 65 -2.01 -20.77 -0.94
CA ALA A 65 -1.36 -20.02 -2.02
C ALA A 65 0.16 -20.23 -2.03
N TYR A 66 0.79 -20.15 -0.87
CA TYR A 66 2.24 -20.34 -0.74
C TYR A 66 2.67 -21.79 -1.03
N TYR A 67 2.07 -22.78 -0.33
CA TYR A 67 2.54 -24.17 -0.40
C TYR A 67 1.99 -24.95 -1.60
N MET A 68 0.77 -24.65 -2.06
CA MET A 68 0.13 -25.42 -3.15
C MET A 68 0.27 -24.73 -4.50
N LEU A 69 0.22 -23.40 -4.54
CA LEU A 69 0.26 -22.63 -5.78
C LEU A 69 1.61 -21.98 -6.05
N GLY A 70 2.58 -22.10 -5.13
CA GLY A 70 3.91 -21.49 -5.27
C GLY A 70 3.89 -19.96 -5.31
N GLN A 71 2.84 -19.33 -4.79
CA GLN A 71 2.74 -17.89 -4.76
C GLN A 71 3.74 -17.32 -3.75
N LEU A 72 4.68 -16.50 -4.22
CA LEU A 72 5.77 -15.98 -3.40
C LEU A 72 5.40 -14.74 -2.59
N ASP A 73 4.26 -14.11 -2.90
CA ASP A 73 3.72 -12.96 -2.18
C ASP A 73 2.30 -13.20 -1.66
N ASN A 74 1.87 -12.39 -0.70
CA ASN A 74 0.49 -12.33 -0.24
C ASN A 74 0.00 -10.88 -0.26
N ASN A 75 -0.95 -10.60 -1.17
CA ASN A 75 -1.48 -9.24 -1.41
C ASN A 75 -0.38 -8.21 -1.72
N GLY A 76 0.60 -8.59 -2.52
CA GLY A 76 1.71 -7.72 -2.90
C GLY A 76 2.75 -7.50 -1.78
N ILE A 77 2.73 -8.32 -0.73
CA ILE A 77 3.76 -8.31 0.32
C ILE A 77 4.47 -9.66 0.31
N TYR A 78 5.79 -9.64 0.27
CA TYR A 78 6.63 -10.81 0.40
C TYR A 78 7.57 -10.69 1.60
N ILE A 79 8.05 -11.83 2.08
CA ILE A 79 9.02 -11.89 3.18
C ILE A 79 10.27 -12.59 2.68
N LYS A 80 11.39 -11.91 2.78
CA LYS A 80 12.68 -12.47 2.40
C LYS A 80 13.76 -12.04 3.41
N ASP A 81 14.60 -12.99 3.83
CA ASP A 81 15.69 -12.79 4.79
C ASP A 81 15.23 -12.10 6.09
N GLY A 82 13.97 -12.34 6.49
CA GLY A 82 13.34 -11.77 7.67
C GLY A 82 12.77 -10.35 7.47
N TYR A 83 12.83 -9.80 6.26
CA TYR A 83 12.26 -8.50 5.92
C TYR A 83 10.92 -8.64 5.20
N ALA A 84 9.92 -7.91 5.66
CA ALA A 84 8.66 -7.71 4.93
C ALA A 84 8.84 -6.56 3.93
N ALA A 85 8.66 -6.87 2.65
CA ALA A 85 8.77 -5.90 1.56
C ALA A 85 7.49 -5.91 0.72
N LYS A 86 7.17 -4.75 0.14
CA LYS A 86 6.04 -4.60 -0.77
C LYS A 86 6.52 -4.87 -2.20
N LEU A 87 5.72 -5.59 -2.96
CA LEU A 87 5.98 -5.80 -4.37
C LEU A 87 5.58 -4.54 -5.14
N GLU A 88 6.54 -3.69 -5.44
CA GLU A 88 6.35 -2.48 -6.24
C GLU A 88 6.70 -2.77 -7.69
N TYR A 89 5.68 -3.12 -8.50
CA TYR A 89 5.83 -3.42 -9.92
C TYR A 89 4.50 -3.23 -10.65
N PRO A 90 4.51 -2.67 -11.86
CA PRO A 90 5.60 -1.90 -12.48
C PRO A 90 5.76 -0.50 -11.87
N LEU A 91 6.75 0.27 -12.33
CA LEU A 91 6.88 1.69 -11.97
C LEU A 91 5.58 2.43 -12.31
N ASN A 92 5.03 3.14 -11.33
CA ASN A 92 3.80 3.90 -11.50
C ASN A 92 4.10 5.28 -12.12
N GLU A 93 4.05 5.35 -13.45
CA GLU A 93 4.36 6.57 -14.19
C GLU A 93 3.45 7.75 -13.84
N LYS A 94 2.16 7.47 -13.55
CA LYS A 94 1.23 8.53 -13.15
C LYS A 94 1.61 9.14 -11.81
N SER A 95 2.05 8.32 -10.87
CA SER A 95 2.51 8.80 -9.56
C SER A 95 3.81 9.57 -9.67
N LEU A 96 4.74 9.11 -10.52
CA LEU A 96 6.00 9.80 -10.80
C LEU A 96 5.73 11.18 -11.40
N GLU A 97 4.92 11.24 -12.46
CA GLU A 97 4.52 12.49 -13.12
C GLU A 97 3.83 13.44 -12.16
N HIS A 98 2.90 12.93 -11.35
CA HIS A 98 2.20 13.72 -10.33
C HIS A 98 3.17 14.30 -9.30
N ALA A 99 4.12 13.51 -8.82
CA ALA A 99 5.14 13.97 -7.87
C ALA A 99 6.02 15.07 -8.47
N ALA A 100 6.56 14.84 -9.67
CA ALA A 100 7.38 15.83 -10.37
C ALA A 100 6.64 17.15 -10.59
N ASN A 101 5.39 17.09 -11.06
CA ASN A 101 4.55 18.28 -11.27
C ASN A 101 4.27 19.02 -9.95
N ARG A 102 4.07 18.31 -8.85
CA ARG A 102 3.87 18.92 -7.53
C ARG A 102 5.12 19.62 -7.02
N PHE A 103 6.28 19.00 -7.15
CA PHE A 103 7.54 19.63 -6.77
C PHE A 103 7.87 20.82 -7.66
N GLY A 104 7.66 20.72 -8.98
CA GLY A 104 7.80 21.84 -9.92
C GLY A 104 6.90 23.01 -9.56
N TYR A 105 5.62 22.76 -9.25
CA TYR A 105 4.70 23.79 -8.79
C TYR A 105 5.16 24.49 -7.51
N ILE A 106 5.69 23.73 -6.53
CA ILE A 106 6.20 24.30 -5.28
C ILE A 106 7.41 25.17 -5.57
N TYR A 107 8.32 24.69 -6.40
CA TYR A 107 9.51 25.43 -6.81
C TYR A 107 9.12 26.76 -7.47
N GLU A 108 8.35 26.72 -8.54
CA GLU A 108 7.95 27.89 -9.32
C GLU A 108 7.21 28.93 -8.46
N LYS A 109 6.30 28.46 -7.60
CA LYS A 109 5.44 29.36 -6.84
C LYS A 109 6.10 29.98 -5.62
N PHE A 110 7.04 29.27 -4.98
CA PHE A 110 7.53 29.67 -3.66
C PHE A 110 9.04 29.83 -3.57
N LEU A 111 9.81 29.24 -4.47
CA LEU A 111 11.27 29.10 -4.32
C LEU A 111 12.06 29.72 -5.47
N ALA A 112 11.51 29.82 -6.68
CA ALA A 112 12.23 30.27 -7.88
C ALA A 112 12.86 31.66 -7.74
N ASP A 113 12.20 32.56 -6.98
CA ASP A 113 12.68 33.92 -6.72
C ASP A 113 13.52 34.02 -5.43
N LYS A 114 13.84 32.89 -4.81
CA LYS A 114 14.61 32.87 -3.56
C LYS A 114 16.06 32.45 -3.81
N ASP A 115 16.96 33.04 -3.06
CA ASP A 115 18.35 32.59 -3.01
C ASP A 115 18.47 31.37 -2.07
N VAL A 116 18.06 30.19 -2.57
CA VAL A 116 18.05 28.93 -1.83
C VAL A 116 18.65 27.81 -2.66
N ASN A 117 19.40 26.92 -2.02
CA ASN A 117 19.86 25.70 -2.62
C ASN A 117 18.81 24.60 -2.41
N ILE A 118 18.44 23.90 -3.46
CA ILE A 118 17.45 22.82 -3.42
C ILE A 118 18.16 21.53 -3.74
N TYR A 119 17.92 20.52 -2.91
CA TYR A 119 18.48 19.19 -3.07
C TYR A 119 17.37 18.17 -3.21
N LEU A 120 17.57 17.20 -4.10
CA LEU A 120 16.70 16.04 -4.28
C LEU A 120 17.46 14.80 -3.87
N SER A 121 16.85 13.98 -3.03
CA SER A 121 17.32 12.63 -2.75
C SER A 121 16.13 11.68 -2.75
N ILE A 122 16.31 10.47 -3.27
CA ILE A 122 15.26 9.44 -3.32
C ILE A 122 15.72 8.26 -2.49
N VAL A 123 14.96 7.95 -1.45
CA VAL A 123 15.17 6.76 -0.61
C VAL A 123 14.48 5.58 -1.32
N PRO A 124 15.21 4.57 -1.81
CA PRO A 124 14.60 3.39 -2.39
C PRO A 124 13.85 2.60 -1.31
N ASP A 125 12.84 1.84 -1.69
CA ASP A 125 12.22 0.89 -0.77
C ASP A 125 13.04 -0.42 -0.67
N LYS A 126 12.60 -1.35 0.17
CA LYS A 126 13.29 -2.62 0.40
C LYS A 126 13.40 -3.50 -0.85
N SER A 127 12.48 -3.36 -1.79
CA SER A 127 12.48 -4.14 -3.03
C SER A 127 13.69 -3.81 -3.91
N TYR A 128 14.24 -2.60 -3.81
CA TYR A 128 15.51 -2.24 -4.45
C TYR A 128 16.65 -3.21 -4.07
N PHE A 129 16.71 -3.61 -2.79
CA PHE A 129 17.75 -4.49 -2.28
C PHE A 129 17.40 -5.98 -2.37
N LEU A 130 16.11 -6.33 -2.40
CA LEU A 130 15.65 -7.69 -2.22
C LEU A 130 15.04 -8.33 -3.47
N ALA A 131 14.40 -7.54 -4.36
CA ALA A 131 13.55 -8.12 -5.39
C ALA A 131 14.35 -8.91 -6.41
N ASP A 132 15.25 -8.28 -7.13
CA ASP A 132 15.96 -8.89 -8.28
C ASP A 132 16.75 -10.13 -7.87
N LYS A 133 17.59 -10.03 -6.85
CA LYS A 133 18.42 -11.16 -6.37
C LYS A 133 17.63 -12.35 -5.84
N ASN A 134 16.34 -12.18 -5.57
CA ASN A 134 15.45 -13.23 -5.03
C ASN A 134 14.34 -13.64 -6.01
N GLY A 135 14.40 -13.17 -7.26
CA GLY A 135 13.46 -13.56 -8.33
C GLY A 135 12.07 -12.93 -8.20
N TYR A 136 11.93 -11.83 -7.44
CA TYR A 136 10.72 -11.03 -7.42
C TYR A 136 10.77 -9.96 -8.50
N LEU A 137 9.60 -9.57 -8.98
CA LEU A 137 9.50 -8.41 -9.85
C LEU A 137 9.72 -7.13 -9.04
N GLY A 138 10.61 -6.27 -9.50
CA GLY A 138 10.86 -4.96 -8.92
C GLY A 138 10.56 -3.84 -9.91
N MET A 139 10.26 -2.64 -9.43
CA MET A 139 10.12 -1.51 -10.31
C MET A 139 11.50 -1.15 -10.94
N ASP A 140 11.46 -0.45 -12.05
CA ASP A 140 12.65 0.08 -12.69
C ASP A 140 13.16 1.32 -11.92
N TYR A 141 14.05 1.07 -10.96
CA TYR A 141 14.60 2.13 -10.11
C TYR A 141 15.54 3.06 -10.88
N GLU A 142 16.32 2.55 -11.82
CA GLU A 142 17.20 3.37 -12.66
C GLU A 142 16.38 4.38 -13.46
N ARG A 143 15.28 3.92 -14.03
CA ARG A 143 14.34 4.80 -14.73
C ARG A 143 13.70 5.81 -13.77
N LEU A 144 13.26 5.39 -12.59
CA LEU A 144 12.72 6.29 -11.56
C LEU A 144 13.69 7.41 -11.22
N PHE A 145 14.94 7.07 -10.93
CA PHE A 145 15.96 8.05 -10.55
C PHE A 145 16.27 8.99 -11.71
N THR A 146 16.42 8.47 -12.90
CA THR A 146 16.73 9.27 -14.08
C THR A 146 15.61 10.25 -14.42
N GLU A 147 14.37 9.77 -14.52
CA GLU A 147 13.23 10.63 -14.84
C GLU A 147 12.97 11.71 -13.77
N MET A 148 13.11 11.37 -12.49
CA MET A 148 12.95 12.37 -11.43
C MET A 148 14.05 13.43 -11.46
N ARG A 149 15.30 13.06 -11.74
CA ARG A 149 16.42 14.02 -11.90
C ARG A 149 16.19 14.96 -13.08
N GLU A 150 15.73 14.44 -14.21
CA GLU A 150 15.43 15.23 -15.40
C GLU A 150 14.26 16.21 -15.14
N LYS A 151 13.17 15.72 -14.54
CA LYS A 151 11.97 16.52 -14.26
C LYS A 151 12.18 17.55 -13.13
N MET A 152 13.15 17.32 -12.26
CA MET A 152 13.51 18.21 -11.17
C MET A 152 14.89 18.85 -11.36
N SER A 153 15.20 19.28 -12.58
CA SER A 153 16.49 19.89 -12.96
C SER A 153 16.84 21.17 -12.18
N PHE A 154 15.90 21.76 -11.46
CA PHE A 154 16.10 22.86 -10.53
C PHE A 154 16.71 22.45 -9.19
N ALA A 155 16.84 21.17 -8.92
CA ALA A 155 17.40 20.62 -7.68
C ALA A 155 18.72 19.88 -7.97
N GLU A 156 19.68 20.00 -7.07
CA GLU A 156 20.89 19.18 -7.09
C GLU A 156 20.57 17.78 -6.56
N TYR A 157 20.86 16.74 -7.33
CA TYR A 157 20.59 15.36 -6.94
C TYR A 157 21.70 14.80 -6.05
N ILE A 158 21.32 14.31 -4.88
CA ILE A 158 22.22 13.59 -3.97
C ILE A 158 21.87 12.11 -4.02
N ASP A 159 22.75 11.31 -4.62
CA ASP A 159 22.59 9.86 -4.63
C ASP A 159 22.98 9.27 -3.28
N ILE A 160 22.00 8.66 -2.62
CA ILE A 160 22.17 7.99 -1.32
C ILE A 160 22.08 6.46 -1.43
N THR A 161 21.84 5.92 -2.63
CA THR A 161 21.65 4.47 -2.81
C THR A 161 22.88 3.67 -2.39
N GLY A 162 24.08 4.20 -2.63
CA GLY A 162 25.33 3.58 -2.23
C GLY A 162 25.65 3.67 -0.74
N THR A 163 24.89 4.46 0.04
CA THR A 163 25.08 4.63 1.49
C THR A 163 24.10 3.82 2.33
N LEU A 164 23.10 3.22 1.67
CA LEU A 164 22.04 2.46 2.31
C LEU A 164 22.19 0.97 2.01
N ASP A 165 21.82 0.14 2.98
CA ASP A 165 21.63 -1.29 2.78
C ASP A 165 20.36 -1.78 3.47
N ILE A 166 20.03 -3.07 3.29
CA ILE A 166 18.79 -3.64 3.84
C ILE A 166 18.73 -3.57 5.36
N THR A 167 19.84 -3.46 6.06
CA THR A 167 19.88 -3.40 7.54
C THR A 167 19.44 -2.05 8.09
N ASP A 168 19.39 -1.02 7.25
CA ASP A 168 18.87 0.30 7.61
C ASP A 168 17.35 0.35 7.69
N TYR A 169 16.68 -0.73 7.27
CA TYR A 169 15.21 -0.81 7.15
C TYR A 169 14.57 -1.66 8.24
N TYR A 170 13.34 -1.33 8.61
CA TYR A 170 12.56 -2.14 9.55
C TYR A 170 12.19 -3.51 8.96
N LYS A 171 12.39 -4.58 9.75
CA LYS A 171 12.12 -5.95 9.29
C LYS A 171 10.62 -6.24 9.10
N THR A 172 9.80 -5.78 10.02
CA THR A 172 8.38 -6.18 10.14
C THR A 172 7.40 -5.18 9.55
N ASP A 173 7.87 -4.02 9.14
CA ASP A 173 7.08 -3.00 8.47
C ASP A 173 7.46 -2.95 6.97
N THR A 174 6.53 -2.59 6.10
CA THR A 174 6.83 -2.39 4.67
C THR A 174 7.48 -1.04 4.38
N HIS A 175 7.48 -0.14 5.33
CA HIS A 175 8.19 1.14 5.24
C HIS A 175 9.69 0.99 5.55
N TRP A 176 10.43 2.03 5.27
CA TRP A 176 11.87 2.18 5.60
C TRP A 176 12.07 2.74 7.00
#